data_66f42b99ff71286460a2698b6f099fed
#
_entry.id   66f42b99ff71286460a2698b6f099fed
#
_cell.length_a   1.000
_cell.length_b   1.000
_cell.length_c   1.000
_cell.angle_alpha   90.00
_cell.angle_beta   90.00
_cell.angle_gamma   90.00
#
_symmetry.space_group_name_H-M   'P 1'
#
loop_
_entity.id
_entity.type
_entity.pdbx_description
1 polymer ?
#
loop_
_entity_poly.entity_id
_entity_poly.type
_entity_poly.pdbx_seq_one_letter_code
_entity_poly.pdbx_strand_id
1 'polypeptide(L)'
;MNLRATFVVALSCALLSTAAIADERGTKDEAIALWNKGKAYFDKNGAQPTMAAINDKNGGFMDRDLYIFCYGSDNKLAAIGSNPKLVGMNADEFRDADGKAFALDVIKVGRSGTHDWVDYKWADPMTKKIMPKSTYVGAYGDYSCGVGIYK
;
A
#
# COMPACT_ATOMS: atom_id res chain seq x y z
N MET A 1 74.38 9.20 -19.02
CA MET A 1 73.64 9.58 -17.81
C MET A 1 72.17 9.35 -18.12
N ASN A 2 71.65 8.16 -17.75
CA ASN A 2 70.33 7.63 -18.15
C ASN A 2 69.33 7.92 -17.06
N LEU A 3 68.36 8.81 -17.34
CA LEU A 3 67.24 9.11 -16.45
C LEU A 3 66.09 8.12 -16.76
N ARG A 4 65.85 7.18 -15.91
CA ARG A 4 64.68 6.27 -16.00
C ARG A 4 63.49 6.94 -15.33
N ALA A 5 62.49 7.35 -16.14
CA ALA A 5 61.22 7.80 -15.66
C ALA A 5 60.33 6.60 -15.27
N THR A 6 60.03 6.50 -14.00
CA THR A 6 59.11 5.44 -13.47
C THR A 6 57.68 6.01 -13.57
N PHE A 7 56.86 5.40 -14.45
CA PHE A 7 55.40 5.69 -14.51
C PHE A 7 54.71 4.91 -13.39
N VAL A 8 54.15 5.66 -12.44
CA VAL A 8 53.24 5.11 -11.44
C VAL A 8 51.81 5.17 -12.01
N VAL A 9 51.26 4.02 -12.37
CA VAL A 9 49.85 3.90 -12.76
C VAL A 9 49.02 3.82 -11.48
N ALA A 10 48.33 4.91 -11.15
CA ALA A 10 47.34 4.91 -10.07
C ALA A 10 46.07 4.21 -10.55
N LEU A 11 45.84 3.01 -10.07
CA LEU A 11 44.60 2.23 -10.30
C LEU A 11 43.50 2.82 -9.40
N SER A 12 42.66 3.72 -9.93
CA SER A 12 41.50 4.24 -9.26
C SER A 12 40.41 3.17 -9.23
N CYS A 13 40.26 2.48 -8.10
CA CYS A 13 39.09 1.64 -7.82
C CYS A 13 37.87 2.56 -7.65
N ALA A 14 37.05 2.67 -8.68
CA ALA A 14 35.72 3.25 -8.57
C ALA A 14 34.84 2.26 -7.80
N LEU A 15 34.60 2.55 -6.52
CA LEU A 15 33.57 1.88 -5.72
C LEU A 15 32.21 2.32 -6.28
N LEU A 16 31.61 1.48 -7.12
CA LEU A 16 30.20 1.58 -7.48
C LEU A 16 29.40 1.31 -6.20
N SER A 17 28.97 2.38 -5.53
CA SER A 17 27.97 2.30 -4.49
C SER A 17 26.69 1.82 -5.14
N THR A 18 26.34 0.54 -4.95
CA THR A 18 24.99 0.04 -5.18
C THR A 18 24.12 0.68 -4.11
N ALA A 19 23.57 1.87 -4.42
CA ALA A 19 22.50 2.45 -3.63
C ALA A 19 21.37 1.42 -3.59
N ALA A 20 21.07 0.95 -2.40
CA ALA A 20 20.05 -0.04 -2.17
C ALA A 20 18.68 0.48 -2.65
N ILE A 21 18.06 -0.23 -3.59
CA ILE A 21 16.68 -0.02 -4.07
C ILE A 21 15.66 -0.43 -2.96
N ALA A 22 16.10 -0.52 -1.71
CA ALA A 22 15.27 -0.93 -0.57
C ALA A 22 14.28 0.15 -0.10
N ASP A 23 14.33 1.37 -0.65
CA ASP A 23 13.55 2.52 -0.18
C ASP A 23 12.31 2.82 -1.04
N GLU A 24 12.01 1.99 -2.03
CA GLU A 24 10.89 2.23 -2.95
C GLU A 24 9.59 1.55 -2.54
N ARG A 25 9.62 0.63 -1.56
CA ARG A 25 8.44 -0.11 -1.10
C ARG A 25 8.07 0.23 0.33
N GLY A 26 6.75 0.27 0.56
CA GLY A 26 6.22 0.50 1.88
C GLY A 26 6.49 -0.67 2.83
N THR A 27 6.74 -0.35 4.09
CA THR A 27 6.94 -1.29 5.19
C THR A 27 5.65 -1.50 5.98
N LYS A 28 5.62 -2.53 6.84
CA LYS A 28 4.49 -2.77 7.76
C LYS A 28 4.23 -1.58 8.68
N ASP A 29 5.26 -0.96 9.22
CA ASP A 29 5.14 0.18 10.11
C ASP A 29 4.57 1.40 9.38
N GLU A 30 5.01 1.64 8.15
CA GLU A 30 4.46 2.71 7.30
C GLU A 30 3.00 2.44 6.91
N ALA A 31 2.63 1.19 6.63
CA ALA A 31 1.24 0.81 6.36
C ALA A 31 0.34 1.08 7.56
N ILE A 32 0.77 0.71 8.77
CA ILE A 32 0.06 1.01 10.03
C ILE A 32 -0.03 2.53 10.25
N ALA A 33 1.06 3.26 10.01
CA ALA A 33 1.08 4.72 10.14
C ALA A 33 0.11 5.40 9.17
N LEU A 34 0.06 4.96 7.92
CA LEU A 34 -0.90 5.47 6.93
C LEU A 34 -2.34 5.13 7.30
N TRP A 35 -2.60 3.90 7.80
CA TRP A 35 -3.90 3.52 8.31
C TRP A 35 -4.33 4.43 9.47
N ASN A 36 -3.47 4.66 10.46
CA ASN A 36 -3.74 5.55 11.59
C ASN A 36 -3.99 6.99 11.15
N LYS A 37 -3.24 7.49 10.16
CA LYS A 37 -3.45 8.82 9.58
C LYS A 37 -4.86 8.93 8.97
N GLY A 38 -5.30 7.93 8.22
CA GLY A 38 -6.64 7.88 7.64
C GLY A 38 -7.72 7.80 8.73
N LYS A 39 -7.51 7.01 9.78
CA LYS A 39 -8.44 6.90 10.93
C LYS A 39 -8.60 8.25 11.64
N ALA A 40 -7.50 8.93 11.93
CA ALA A 40 -7.55 10.25 12.56
C ALA A 40 -8.27 11.29 11.69
N TYR A 41 -8.06 11.23 10.38
CA TYR A 41 -8.79 12.10 9.42
C TYR A 41 -10.29 11.78 9.41
N PHE A 42 -10.66 10.50 9.43
CA PHE A 42 -12.05 10.05 9.51
C PHE A 42 -12.73 10.52 10.79
N ASP A 43 -12.07 10.40 11.94
CA ASP A 43 -12.63 10.82 13.23
C ASP A 43 -12.87 12.32 13.30
N LYS A 44 -12.05 13.12 12.61
CA LYS A 44 -12.17 14.58 12.55
C LYS A 44 -13.18 15.06 11.52
N ASN A 45 -13.26 14.43 10.35
CA ASN A 45 -13.97 14.96 9.17
C ASN A 45 -15.19 14.13 8.77
N GLY A 46 -15.36 12.93 9.30
CA GLY A 46 -16.43 12.00 8.95
C GLY A 46 -16.17 11.20 7.67
N ALA A 47 -17.15 10.37 7.33
CA ALA A 47 -17.02 9.37 6.27
C ALA A 47 -16.86 9.98 4.87
N GLN A 48 -17.76 10.85 4.45
CA GLN A 48 -17.77 11.36 3.07
C GLN A 48 -16.48 12.12 2.70
N PRO A 49 -15.99 13.09 3.50
CA PRO A 49 -14.72 13.76 3.20
C PRO A 49 -13.53 12.79 3.17
N THR A 50 -13.54 11.78 4.04
CA THR A 50 -12.46 10.78 4.08
C THR A 50 -12.45 9.90 2.83
N MET A 51 -13.61 9.38 2.41
CA MET A 51 -13.69 8.57 1.20
C MET A 51 -13.30 9.38 -0.04
N ALA A 52 -13.72 10.65 -0.11
CA ALA A 52 -13.32 11.55 -1.19
C ALA A 52 -11.80 11.78 -1.23
N ALA A 53 -11.18 12.03 -0.07
CA ALA A 53 -9.73 12.24 0.04
C ALA A 53 -8.92 10.97 -0.30
N ILE A 54 -9.40 9.78 0.09
CA ILE A 54 -8.76 8.50 -0.28
C ILE A 54 -8.82 8.26 -1.79
N ASN A 55 -9.94 8.60 -2.43
CA ASN A 55 -10.13 8.43 -3.89
C ASN A 55 -9.35 9.46 -4.71
N ASP A 56 -8.90 10.55 -4.10
CA ASP A 56 -8.04 11.54 -4.75
C ASP A 56 -6.57 11.15 -4.60
N LYS A 57 -5.86 10.99 -5.72
CA LYS A 57 -4.42 10.69 -5.71
C LYS A 57 -3.58 11.75 -4.97
N ASN A 58 -4.07 12.99 -4.93
CA ASN A 58 -3.43 14.10 -4.22
C ASN A 58 -4.00 14.30 -2.79
N GLY A 59 -4.91 13.46 -2.36
CA GLY A 59 -5.56 13.55 -1.05
C GLY A 59 -4.67 13.18 0.14
N GLY A 60 -3.44 12.72 -0.11
CA GLY A 60 -2.44 12.43 0.92
C GLY A 60 -2.58 11.04 1.57
N PHE A 61 -3.35 10.12 0.97
CA PHE A 61 -3.59 8.75 1.44
C PHE A 61 -3.04 7.67 0.51
N MET A 62 -2.11 8.06 -0.34
CA MET A 62 -1.31 7.17 -1.17
C MET A 62 0.15 7.61 -1.11
N ASP A 63 1.06 6.66 -0.92
CA ASP A 63 2.51 6.86 -0.92
C ASP A 63 3.21 5.63 -1.52
N ARG A 64 3.89 5.78 -2.66
CA ARG A 64 4.54 4.69 -3.38
C ARG A 64 3.54 3.55 -3.70
N ASP A 65 3.74 2.36 -3.13
CA ASP A 65 2.84 1.20 -3.24
C ASP A 65 1.80 1.11 -2.09
N LEU A 66 1.87 2.00 -1.10
CA LEU A 66 0.91 2.09 0.00
C LEU A 66 -0.29 2.93 -0.39
N TYR A 67 -1.48 2.43 -0.15
CA TYR A 67 -2.74 3.17 -0.31
C TYR A 67 -3.82 2.62 0.61
N ILE A 68 -4.73 3.50 1.03
CA ILE A 68 -5.92 3.11 1.79
C ILE A 68 -7.01 2.64 0.82
N PHE A 69 -7.76 1.63 1.24
CA PHE A 69 -9.05 1.28 0.65
C PHE A 69 -10.05 0.95 1.75
N CYS A 70 -11.35 1.15 1.48
CA CYS A 70 -12.43 0.95 2.45
C CYS A 70 -13.65 0.31 1.80
N TYR A 71 -14.21 -0.70 2.46
CA TYR A 71 -15.53 -1.25 2.16
C TYR A 71 -16.57 -0.68 3.13
N GLY A 72 -17.74 -0.31 2.61
CA GLY A 72 -18.86 0.18 3.42
C GLY A 72 -19.65 -0.93 4.11
N SER A 73 -20.62 -0.53 4.93
CA SER A 73 -21.57 -1.44 5.58
C SER A 73 -22.44 -2.22 4.58
N ASP A 74 -22.63 -1.71 3.38
CA ASP A 74 -23.32 -2.33 2.25
C ASP A 74 -22.46 -3.34 1.46
N ASN A 75 -21.25 -3.66 1.94
CA ASN A 75 -20.26 -4.52 1.30
C ASN A 75 -19.74 -3.99 -0.06
N LYS A 76 -19.90 -2.72 -0.35
CA LYS A 76 -19.33 -2.11 -1.57
C LYS A 76 -18.03 -1.42 -1.26
N LEU A 77 -17.12 -1.42 -2.25
CA LEU A 77 -15.90 -0.63 -2.17
C LEU A 77 -16.27 0.86 -2.20
N ALA A 78 -16.07 1.55 -1.09
CA ALA A 78 -16.38 2.98 -0.93
C ALA A 78 -15.22 3.88 -1.37
N ALA A 79 -13.98 3.42 -1.17
CA ALA A 79 -12.79 4.16 -1.53
C ALA A 79 -11.59 3.24 -1.82
N ILE A 80 -10.71 3.68 -2.73
CA ILE A 80 -9.43 3.03 -3.01
C ILE A 80 -8.47 4.00 -3.70
N GLY A 81 -7.33 4.27 -3.08
CA GLY A 81 -6.35 5.24 -3.60
C GLY A 81 -5.68 4.83 -4.91
N SER A 82 -5.49 3.53 -5.15
CA SER A 82 -4.77 3.04 -6.33
C SER A 82 -5.58 3.03 -7.63
N ASN A 83 -6.90 2.80 -7.53
CA ASN A 83 -7.78 2.74 -8.70
C ASN A 83 -9.24 3.08 -8.36
N PRO A 84 -9.61 4.36 -8.31
CA PRO A 84 -10.97 4.79 -7.97
C PRO A 84 -12.08 4.29 -8.90
N LYS A 85 -11.74 3.75 -10.08
CA LYS A 85 -12.73 3.15 -11.01
C LYS A 85 -13.41 1.90 -10.44
N LEU A 86 -12.81 1.28 -9.42
CA LEU A 86 -13.38 0.11 -8.75
C LEU A 86 -14.43 0.47 -7.69
N VAL A 87 -14.57 1.74 -7.34
CA VAL A 87 -15.55 2.22 -6.34
C VAL A 87 -16.97 1.85 -6.77
N GLY A 88 -17.74 1.33 -5.84
CA GLY A 88 -19.12 0.87 -6.05
C GLY A 88 -19.26 -0.64 -6.36
N MET A 89 -18.17 -1.34 -6.66
CA MET A 89 -18.19 -2.79 -6.86
C MET A 89 -18.47 -3.53 -5.53
N ASN A 90 -19.21 -4.63 -5.61
CA ASN A 90 -19.47 -5.49 -4.45
C ASN A 90 -18.23 -6.28 -4.03
N ALA A 91 -18.07 -6.51 -2.73
CA ALA A 91 -16.92 -7.24 -2.20
C ALA A 91 -16.81 -8.69 -2.69
N ASP A 92 -17.92 -9.34 -3.00
CA ASP A 92 -17.95 -10.70 -3.52
C ASP A 92 -17.46 -10.81 -4.98
N GLU A 93 -17.37 -9.69 -5.71
CA GLU A 93 -16.77 -9.63 -7.04
C GLU A 93 -15.23 -9.61 -6.99
N PHE A 94 -14.63 -9.31 -5.83
CA PHE A 94 -13.17 -9.26 -5.68
C PHE A 94 -12.60 -10.63 -5.35
N ARG A 95 -11.91 -11.21 -6.34
CA ARG A 95 -11.14 -12.44 -6.20
C ARG A 95 -9.67 -12.15 -6.50
N ASP A 96 -8.79 -12.78 -5.77
CA ASP A 96 -7.38 -12.76 -6.11
C ASP A 96 -7.05 -13.76 -7.24
N ALA A 97 -5.78 -13.81 -7.67
CA ALA A 97 -5.34 -14.70 -8.74
C ALA A 97 -5.53 -16.20 -8.42
N ASP A 98 -5.66 -16.57 -7.15
CA ASP A 98 -5.92 -17.94 -6.70
C ASP A 98 -7.43 -18.19 -6.45
N GLY A 99 -8.29 -17.22 -6.75
CA GLY A 99 -9.74 -17.30 -6.55
C GLY A 99 -10.20 -16.99 -5.11
N LYS A 100 -9.31 -16.53 -4.22
CA LYS A 100 -9.64 -16.17 -2.84
C LYS A 100 -10.54 -14.94 -2.79
N ALA A 101 -11.65 -15.02 -2.04
CA ALA A 101 -12.57 -13.90 -1.78
C ALA A 101 -12.02 -12.98 -0.69
N PHE A 102 -10.85 -12.39 -0.90
CA PHE A 102 -10.11 -11.64 0.11
C PHE A 102 -10.87 -10.43 0.67
N ALA A 103 -11.73 -9.79 -0.13
CA ALA A 103 -12.50 -8.63 0.31
C ALA A 103 -13.48 -8.99 1.44
N LEU A 104 -14.05 -10.20 1.43
CA LEU A 104 -14.90 -10.68 2.51
C LEU A 104 -14.11 -10.92 3.80
N ASP A 105 -12.84 -11.39 3.70
CA ASP A 105 -11.95 -11.51 4.85
C ASP A 105 -11.61 -10.13 5.44
N VAL A 106 -11.35 -9.14 4.59
CA VAL A 106 -11.13 -7.73 5.01
C VAL A 106 -12.35 -7.19 5.76
N ILE A 107 -13.56 -7.39 5.22
CA ILE A 107 -14.80 -6.94 5.86
C ILE A 107 -15.00 -7.64 7.21
N LYS A 108 -14.73 -8.94 7.28
CA LYS A 108 -14.83 -9.72 8.51
C LYS A 108 -13.91 -9.16 9.60
N VAL A 109 -12.65 -8.88 9.28
CA VAL A 109 -11.70 -8.28 10.23
C VAL A 109 -12.16 -6.88 10.65
N GLY A 110 -12.52 -6.01 9.71
CA GLY A 110 -13.00 -4.65 10.04
C GLY A 110 -14.21 -4.64 10.98
N ARG A 111 -15.12 -5.59 10.81
CA ARG A 111 -16.32 -5.72 11.66
C ARG A 111 -16.09 -6.43 13.00
N SER A 112 -14.94 -7.06 13.19
CA SER A 112 -14.63 -7.76 14.44
C SER A 112 -14.32 -6.83 15.61
N GLY A 113 -14.06 -5.55 15.34
CA GLY A 113 -13.59 -4.57 16.33
C GLY A 113 -12.11 -4.73 16.69
N THR A 114 -11.38 -5.59 15.97
CA THR A 114 -9.94 -5.81 16.14
C THR A 114 -9.17 -5.39 14.90
N HIS A 115 -7.84 -5.51 14.94
CA HIS A 115 -6.99 -5.34 13.79
C HIS A 115 -6.30 -6.66 13.47
N ASP A 116 -6.14 -6.96 12.17
CA ASP A 116 -5.40 -8.14 11.72
C ASP A 116 -4.82 -7.92 10.32
N TRP A 117 -3.94 -8.82 9.90
CA TRP A 117 -3.34 -8.85 8.58
C TRP A 117 -4.05 -9.88 7.70
N VAL A 118 -4.47 -9.45 6.50
CA VAL A 118 -5.09 -10.32 5.48
C VAL A 118 -4.14 -10.49 4.31
N ASP A 119 -3.78 -11.73 4.00
CA ASP A 119 -2.88 -12.09 2.90
C ASP A 119 -3.68 -12.51 1.65
N TYR A 120 -3.30 -11.96 0.49
CA TYR A 120 -3.88 -12.27 -0.83
C TYR A 120 -2.94 -11.80 -1.95
N LYS A 121 -3.29 -12.05 -3.22
CA LYS A 121 -2.55 -11.55 -4.38
C LYS A 121 -3.29 -10.40 -5.04
N TRP A 122 -2.57 -9.31 -5.33
CA TRP A 122 -3.19 -8.14 -5.96
C TRP A 122 -2.22 -7.41 -6.89
N ALA A 123 -2.78 -6.59 -7.81
CA ALA A 123 -1.98 -5.77 -8.70
C ALA A 123 -1.23 -4.68 -7.92
N ASP A 124 0.08 -4.69 -8.04
CA ASP A 124 0.97 -3.67 -7.50
C ASP A 124 0.80 -2.37 -8.30
N PRO A 125 0.51 -1.23 -7.65
CA PRO A 125 0.27 0.04 -8.35
C PRO A 125 1.51 0.57 -9.06
N MET A 126 2.72 0.19 -8.63
CA MET A 126 3.99 0.63 -9.23
C MET A 126 4.36 -0.19 -10.46
N THR A 127 4.27 -1.52 -10.39
CA THR A 127 4.73 -2.43 -11.45
C THR A 127 3.61 -2.98 -12.32
N LYS A 128 2.36 -2.85 -11.90
CA LYS A 128 1.14 -3.43 -12.54
C LYS A 128 1.11 -4.97 -12.57
N LYS A 129 2.04 -5.62 -11.88
CA LYS A 129 2.09 -7.08 -11.77
C LYS A 129 1.27 -7.57 -10.58
N ILE A 130 0.70 -8.77 -10.70
CA ILE A 130 0.06 -9.46 -9.58
C ILE A 130 1.16 -9.96 -8.64
N MET A 131 1.09 -9.53 -7.39
CA MET A 131 2.09 -9.85 -6.37
C MET A 131 1.42 -10.25 -5.05
N PRO A 132 2.09 -11.06 -4.21
CA PRO A 132 1.66 -11.30 -2.85
C PRO A 132 1.56 -9.99 -2.07
N LYS A 133 0.43 -9.80 -1.38
CA LYS A 133 0.12 -8.61 -0.60
C LYS A 133 -0.33 -9.02 0.80
N SER A 134 0.11 -8.28 1.80
CA SER A 134 -0.36 -8.39 3.18
C SER A 134 -0.98 -7.06 3.60
N THR A 135 -2.24 -7.07 4.01
CA THR A 135 -3.00 -5.85 4.31
C THR A 135 -3.34 -5.78 5.78
N TYR A 136 -2.92 -4.70 6.46
CA TYR A 136 -3.37 -4.34 7.80
C TYR A 136 -4.78 -3.77 7.72
N VAL A 137 -5.71 -4.36 8.47
CA VAL A 137 -7.15 -4.06 8.42
C VAL A 137 -7.67 -3.64 9.78
N GLY A 138 -8.58 -2.70 9.80
CA GLY A 138 -9.36 -2.28 10.96
C GLY A 138 -10.59 -1.47 10.55
N ALA A 139 -11.32 -0.91 11.51
CA ALA A 139 -12.55 -0.16 11.27
C ALA A 139 -12.33 1.36 11.28
N TYR A 140 -12.93 2.07 10.31
CA TYR A 140 -13.24 3.49 10.41
C TYR A 140 -14.75 3.64 10.57
N GLY A 141 -15.25 3.70 11.81
CA GLY A 141 -16.70 3.60 12.07
C GLY A 141 -17.26 2.30 11.46
N ASP A 142 -18.24 2.42 10.58
CA ASP A 142 -18.89 1.27 9.90
C ASP A 142 -18.13 0.77 8.65
N TYR A 143 -16.98 1.37 8.34
CA TYR A 143 -16.16 0.98 7.18
C TYR A 143 -15.05 0.04 7.60
N SER A 144 -14.83 -1.01 6.81
CA SER A 144 -13.68 -1.90 6.91
C SER A 144 -12.57 -1.38 6.02
N CYS A 145 -11.51 -0.81 6.61
CA CYS A 145 -10.44 -0.13 5.89
C CYS A 145 -9.10 -0.84 6.04
N GLY A 146 -8.31 -0.86 4.97
CA GLY A 146 -7.01 -1.50 4.97
C GLY A 146 -5.93 -0.73 4.22
N VAL A 147 -4.68 -0.99 4.62
CA VAL A 147 -3.45 -0.59 3.91
C VAL A 147 -2.56 -1.81 3.76
N GLY A 148 -2.13 -2.13 2.55
CA GLY A 148 -1.33 -3.32 2.29
C GLY A 148 0.07 -3.02 1.82
N ILE A 149 1.00 -3.93 2.17
CA ILE A 149 2.35 -3.99 1.64
C ILE A 149 2.45 -5.13 0.63
N TYR A 150 3.33 -4.99 -0.37
CA TYR A 150 3.67 -6.05 -1.32
C TYR A 150 4.95 -6.77 -0.88
N LYS A 151 4.99 -8.09 -1.07
CA LYS A 151 6.11 -8.98 -0.63
C LYS A 151 7.02 -9.32 -1.79
#